data_6e6c7d77d52f66945a9152fd101226ae
#
_entry.id   6e6c7d77d52f66945a9152fd101226ae
#
_cell.length_a   1.000
_cell.length_b   1.000
_cell.length_c   1.000
_cell.angle_alpha   90.00
_cell.angle_beta   90.00
_cell.angle_gamma   90.00
#
_symmetry.space_group_name_H-M   'P 1'
#
loop_
_entity.id
_entity.type
_entity.pdbx_description
1 polymer ?
#
loop_
_entity_poly.entity_id
_entity_poly.type
_entity_poly.pdbx_seq_one_letter_code
_entity_poly.pdbx_strand_id
1 'polypeptide(L)'
;MDAIFLRQVWSGNAAMEKKLEADKTPIGRERLHYFRINAGPWSRLDEDKPFVPGSPEVKPVTGSFYPPGMTSDEFENWIQTLSDSERENAKSYFSVIRLDADKKLKSVPYNEEYKQFLDPAAKCLREAAALTTNESLKSFLEKRAAAFLSNDYYDSDVTWMDIDAPIDVTIGPYETYEDGLFNYKASFEAFVTLKDEAESAKLARFSQYLQEIEDNLPEDPKYRTPKLGSGAAIRVVDEVFASGDGNRGVQTAAYNLPNDERVVKEKGTKRVMLKNVQEAKFNKTLIPISKVVLSPADQKDLSFDAFFTHILSHELMHGLGPQNIVVDGRNTTVRLELKETYSPIEEAKADITALFALQYLMDHNMVDKRLERTLYTTYLASAFRSVRFGLSEAHGKAVALQFNYLSDKGAFNYDAATGHY
;
A
#
# COMPACT_ATOMS: atom_id res chain seq x y z
N MET A 1 -12.50 6.50 -11.42
CA MET A 1 -11.47 7.01 -10.49
C MET A 1 -10.28 7.63 -11.25
N ASP A 2 -9.79 7.07 -12.36
CA ASP A 2 -8.68 7.65 -13.14
C ASP A 2 -8.85 9.14 -13.48
N ALA A 3 -10.03 9.54 -13.95
CA ALA A 3 -10.30 10.92 -14.33
C ALA A 3 -10.27 11.91 -13.15
N ILE A 4 -10.57 11.45 -11.93
CA ILE A 4 -10.42 12.24 -10.69
C ILE A 4 -8.95 12.28 -10.32
N PHE A 5 -8.30 11.12 -10.24
CA PHE A 5 -6.89 11.00 -9.83
C PHE A 5 -5.94 11.81 -10.72
N LEU A 6 -6.12 11.74 -12.05
CA LEU A 6 -5.36 12.58 -12.98
C LEU A 6 -5.43 14.08 -12.62
N ARG A 7 -6.61 14.55 -12.17
CA ARG A 7 -6.80 15.94 -11.74
C ARG A 7 -6.19 16.21 -10.37
N GLN A 8 -6.21 15.22 -9.48
CA GLN A 8 -5.59 15.32 -8.16
C GLN A 8 -4.07 15.42 -8.25
N VAL A 9 -3.44 14.68 -9.18
CA VAL A 9 -1.99 14.75 -9.41
C VAL A 9 -1.60 16.12 -9.98
N TRP A 10 -2.32 16.59 -11.00
CA TRP A 10 -2.09 17.90 -11.58
C TRP A 10 -3.27 18.39 -12.41
N SER A 11 -3.69 19.63 -12.19
CA SER A 11 -4.84 20.23 -12.89
C SER A 11 -4.67 20.29 -14.42
N GLY A 12 -3.43 20.35 -14.91
CA GLY A 12 -3.11 20.35 -16.34
C GLY A 12 -3.18 18.98 -17.02
N ASN A 13 -3.26 17.88 -16.28
CA ASN A 13 -3.19 16.53 -16.81
C ASN A 13 -4.27 16.22 -17.86
N ALA A 14 -5.52 16.65 -17.61
CA ALA A 14 -6.61 16.38 -18.56
C ALA A 14 -6.41 17.07 -19.94
N ALA A 15 -5.85 18.27 -19.94
CA ALA A 15 -5.51 18.99 -21.17
C ALA A 15 -4.29 18.37 -21.86
N MET A 16 -3.30 17.93 -21.07
CA MET A 16 -2.09 17.27 -21.56
C MET A 16 -2.42 15.91 -22.20
N GLU A 17 -3.23 15.09 -21.54
CA GLU A 17 -3.68 13.81 -22.08
C GLU A 17 -4.38 13.97 -23.44
N LYS A 18 -5.33 14.90 -23.52
CA LYS A 18 -6.01 15.23 -24.78
C LYS A 18 -5.04 15.66 -25.90
N LYS A 19 -3.98 16.40 -25.57
CA LYS A 19 -2.93 16.79 -26.51
C LYS A 19 -2.13 15.57 -26.97
N LEU A 20 -1.78 14.66 -26.04
CA LEU A 20 -1.06 13.43 -26.35
C LEU A 20 -1.90 12.47 -27.20
N GLU A 21 -3.21 12.38 -26.96
CA GLU A 21 -4.14 11.58 -27.75
C GLU A 21 -4.20 12.02 -29.22
N ALA A 22 -3.92 13.29 -29.51
CA ALA A 22 -3.87 13.81 -30.88
C ALA A 22 -2.61 13.38 -31.66
N ASP A 23 -1.52 13.03 -30.97
CA ASP A 23 -0.28 12.55 -31.58
C ASP A 23 -0.37 11.06 -31.93
N LYS A 24 -0.64 10.75 -33.21
CA LYS A 24 -0.80 9.36 -33.70
C LYS A 24 0.52 8.72 -34.15
N THR A 25 1.65 9.38 -33.99
CA THR A 25 2.97 8.80 -34.29
C THR A 25 3.27 7.61 -33.35
N PRO A 26 4.18 6.69 -33.73
CA PRO A 26 4.61 5.62 -32.84
C PRO A 26 5.09 6.15 -31.47
N ILE A 27 5.97 7.14 -31.47
CA ILE A 27 6.48 7.75 -30.23
C ILE A 27 5.38 8.49 -29.44
N GLY A 28 4.41 9.09 -30.14
CA GLY A 28 3.27 9.74 -29.50
C GLY A 28 2.38 8.74 -28.74
N ARG A 29 2.15 7.56 -29.32
CA ARG A 29 1.40 6.48 -28.64
C ARG A 29 2.12 5.96 -27.41
N GLU A 30 3.43 5.72 -27.49
CA GLU A 30 4.23 5.28 -26.35
C GLU A 30 4.28 6.35 -25.24
N ARG A 31 4.38 7.62 -25.63
CA ARG A 31 4.35 8.74 -24.69
C ARG A 31 3.00 8.85 -23.98
N LEU A 32 1.89 8.69 -24.68
CA LEU A 32 0.55 8.65 -24.09
C LEU A 32 0.41 7.46 -23.15
N HIS A 33 0.89 6.28 -23.54
CA HIS A 33 0.86 5.09 -22.72
C HIS A 33 1.65 5.31 -21.42
N TYR A 34 2.88 5.81 -21.53
CA TYR A 34 3.72 6.10 -20.37
C TYR A 34 3.15 7.22 -19.49
N PHE A 35 2.49 8.22 -20.09
CA PHE A 35 1.76 9.25 -19.35
C PHE A 35 0.62 8.64 -18.51
N ARG A 36 -0.15 7.71 -19.07
CA ARG A 36 -1.23 7.03 -18.36
C ARG A 36 -0.71 6.16 -17.22
N ILE A 37 0.38 5.41 -17.44
CA ILE A 37 1.04 4.64 -16.41
C ILE A 37 1.47 5.53 -15.23
N ASN A 38 2.03 6.70 -15.48
CA ASN A 38 2.51 7.60 -14.44
C ASN A 38 1.41 8.51 -13.87
N ALA A 39 0.20 8.50 -14.43
CA ALA A 39 -0.88 9.44 -14.15
C ALA A 39 -0.46 10.91 -14.28
N GLY A 40 0.44 11.19 -15.24
CA GLY A 40 0.98 12.52 -15.47
C GLY A 40 2.25 12.51 -16.31
N PRO A 41 2.83 13.70 -16.57
CA PRO A 41 3.98 13.84 -17.46
C PRO A 41 5.35 13.59 -16.77
N TRP A 42 5.36 13.08 -15.54
CA TRP A 42 6.57 12.82 -14.76
C TRP A 42 6.78 11.32 -14.54
N SER A 43 8.03 10.87 -14.70
CA SER A 43 8.41 9.47 -14.50
C SER A 43 8.56 9.15 -13.01
N ARG A 44 7.62 8.43 -12.42
CA ARG A 44 7.67 8.00 -11.02
C ARG A 44 8.81 7.02 -10.71
N LEU A 45 9.41 6.41 -11.74
CA LEU A 45 10.57 5.54 -11.60
C LEU A 45 11.91 6.27 -11.76
N ASP A 46 11.89 7.54 -12.16
CA ASP A 46 13.08 8.36 -12.39
C ASP A 46 12.94 9.72 -11.68
N GLU A 47 12.71 9.68 -10.37
CA GLU A 47 12.69 10.86 -9.48
C GLU A 47 11.75 11.98 -9.97
N ASP A 48 10.58 11.60 -10.50
CA ASP A 48 9.59 12.52 -11.08
C ASP A 48 10.13 13.43 -12.18
N LYS A 49 11.12 12.97 -12.96
CA LYS A 49 11.61 13.72 -14.12
C LYS A 49 10.53 13.85 -15.20
N PRO A 50 10.35 15.06 -15.77
CA PRO A 50 9.40 15.28 -16.83
C PRO A 50 9.84 14.64 -18.15
N PHE A 51 8.93 13.91 -18.81
CA PHE A 51 9.18 13.26 -20.11
C PHE A 51 8.28 13.76 -21.24
N VAL A 52 7.31 14.63 -20.93
CA VAL A 52 6.40 15.22 -21.92
C VAL A 52 6.81 16.68 -22.18
N PRO A 53 7.10 17.06 -23.44
CA PRO A 53 7.44 18.45 -23.77
C PRO A 53 6.31 19.42 -23.40
N GLY A 54 6.67 20.47 -22.67
CA GLY A 54 5.75 21.52 -22.22
C GLY A 54 5.05 21.21 -20.89
N SER A 55 5.45 20.15 -20.19
CA SER A 55 5.09 19.95 -18.79
C SER A 55 5.93 20.84 -17.86
N PRO A 56 5.47 21.13 -16.64
CA PRO A 56 6.30 21.74 -15.62
C PRO A 56 7.56 20.89 -15.35
N GLU A 57 8.69 21.54 -15.07
CA GLU A 57 9.95 20.86 -14.75
C GLU A 57 9.86 20.08 -13.46
N VAL A 58 9.08 20.58 -12.49
CA VAL A 58 8.90 19.96 -11.18
C VAL A 58 7.42 19.55 -11.03
N LYS A 59 7.21 18.31 -10.61
CA LYS A 59 5.89 17.82 -10.21
C LYS A 59 5.39 18.64 -9.03
N PRO A 60 4.13 19.11 -9.01
CA PRO A 60 3.58 19.84 -7.88
C PRO A 60 3.59 18.97 -6.61
N VAL A 61 4.29 19.40 -5.58
CA VAL A 61 4.39 18.68 -4.28
C VAL A 61 3.00 18.53 -3.63
N THR A 62 2.13 19.52 -3.81
CA THR A 62 0.78 19.55 -3.23
C THR A 62 -0.26 18.85 -4.11
N GLY A 63 0.15 18.24 -5.23
CA GLY A 63 -0.81 17.86 -6.25
C GLY A 63 -1.67 19.05 -6.68
N SER A 64 -2.94 18.79 -6.92
CA SER A 64 -3.95 19.83 -7.14
C SER A 64 -4.98 19.92 -6.00
N PHE A 65 -4.58 19.57 -4.79
CA PHE A 65 -5.46 19.68 -3.62
C PHE A 65 -5.54 21.11 -3.07
N TYR A 66 -4.53 21.93 -3.36
CA TYR A 66 -4.41 23.31 -2.90
C TYR A 66 -4.21 24.28 -4.08
N PRO A 67 -4.36 25.58 -3.89
CA PRO A 67 -3.94 26.55 -4.89
C PRO A 67 -2.46 26.38 -5.27
N PRO A 68 -2.10 26.61 -6.54
CA PRO A 68 -0.73 26.46 -6.99
C PRO A 68 0.26 27.29 -6.15
N GLY A 69 1.32 26.63 -5.66
CA GLY A 69 2.38 27.30 -4.90
C GLY A 69 2.06 27.55 -3.41
N MET A 70 0.92 27.07 -2.92
CA MET A 70 0.58 27.19 -1.49
C MET A 70 1.64 26.50 -0.62
N THR A 71 2.09 27.20 0.42
CA THR A 71 3.02 26.69 1.41
C THR A 71 2.31 26.18 2.66
N SER A 72 3.02 25.40 3.49
CA SER A 72 2.51 24.94 4.79
C SER A 72 2.16 26.10 5.69
N ASP A 73 3.03 27.12 5.78
CA ASP A 73 2.82 28.30 6.61
C ASP A 73 1.57 29.09 6.18
N GLU A 74 1.36 29.24 4.86
CA GLU A 74 0.17 29.92 4.34
C GLU A 74 -1.12 29.17 4.72
N PHE A 75 -1.11 27.84 4.60
CA PHE A 75 -2.26 27.03 5.00
C PHE A 75 -2.50 27.11 6.51
N GLU A 76 -1.45 26.94 7.32
CA GLU A 76 -1.56 26.99 8.79
C GLU A 76 -2.04 28.36 9.28
N ASN A 77 -1.51 29.46 8.74
CA ASN A 77 -1.97 30.80 9.05
C ASN A 77 -3.45 31.02 8.67
N TRP A 78 -3.87 30.53 7.51
CA TRP A 78 -5.25 30.62 7.08
C TRP A 78 -6.20 29.86 8.00
N ILE A 79 -5.91 28.61 8.36
CA ILE A 79 -6.80 27.81 9.21
C ILE A 79 -6.94 28.37 10.63
N GLN A 80 -5.97 29.16 11.14
CA GLN A 80 -6.12 29.87 12.41
C GLN A 80 -7.20 30.96 12.37
N THR A 81 -7.56 31.45 11.20
CA THR A 81 -8.61 32.47 11.02
C THR A 81 -10.03 31.88 10.95
N LEU A 82 -10.12 30.52 10.86
CA LEU A 82 -11.38 29.81 10.66
C LEU A 82 -12.02 29.41 11.99
N SER A 83 -13.33 29.23 11.99
CA SER A 83 -14.03 28.51 13.06
C SER A 83 -13.57 27.07 13.17
N ASP A 84 -13.83 26.41 14.29
CA ASP A 84 -13.41 25.02 14.51
C ASP A 84 -13.97 24.07 13.44
N SER A 85 -15.23 24.20 13.08
CA SER A 85 -15.86 23.38 12.03
C SER A 85 -15.25 23.62 10.64
N GLU A 86 -14.98 24.90 10.28
CA GLU A 86 -14.33 25.23 9.00
C GLU A 86 -12.88 24.71 8.97
N ARG A 87 -12.19 24.75 10.11
CA ARG A 87 -10.83 24.21 10.26
C ARG A 87 -10.80 22.69 10.08
N GLU A 88 -11.75 21.96 10.67
CA GLU A 88 -11.91 20.52 10.47
C GLU A 88 -12.18 20.20 9.00
N ASN A 89 -13.07 20.94 8.35
CA ASN A 89 -13.35 20.77 6.92
C ASN A 89 -12.12 21.06 6.06
N ALA A 90 -11.32 22.07 6.41
CA ALA A 90 -10.08 22.39 5.70
C ALA A 90 -9.02 21.29 5.83
N LYS A 91 -8.96 20.58 6.96
CA LYS A 91 -8.06 19.47 7.23
C LYS A 91 -8.61 18.10 6.79
N SER A 92 -9.88 18.03 6.41
CA SER A 92 -10.54 16.80 6.01
C SER A 92 -9.79 16.11 4.87
N TYR A 93 -9.71 14.78 4.92
CA TYR A 93 -9.24 13.93 3.82
C TYR A 93 -10.04 14.14 2.51
N PHE A 94 -11.29 14.60 2.63
CA PHE A 94 -12.29 14.63 1.56
C PHE A 94 -12.65 16.06 1.13
N SER A 95 -11.66 16.95 1.13
CA SER A 95 -11.83 18.33 0.67
C SER A 95 -10.59 18.82 -0.08
N VAL A 96 -10.81 19.78 -0.98
CA VAL A 96 -9.73 20.56 -1.61
C VAL A 96 -9.79 22.01 -1.16
N ILE A 97 -8.67 22.70 -1.26
CA ILE A 97 -8.60 24.13 -1.00
C ILE A 97 -8.58 24.88 -2.33
N ARG A 98 -9.46 25.88 -2.46
CA ARG A 98 -9.62 26.67 -3.68
C ARG A 98 -9.65 28.16 -3.35
N LEU A 99 -9.40 28.98 -4.36
CA LEU A 99 -9.70 30.41 -4.31
C LEU A 99 -11.11 30.63 -4.83
N ASP A 100 -11.90 31.44 -4.10
CA ASP A 100 -13.20 31.91 -4.56
C ASP A 100 -13.06 33.06 -5.59
N ALA A 101 -14.18 33.64 -5.98
CA ALA A 101 -14.21 34.79 -6.92
C ALA A 101 -13.49 36.05 -6.40
N ASP A 102 -13.43 36.21 -5.08
CA ASP A 102 -12.74 37.29 -4.39
C ASP A 102 -11.27 36.97 -4.07
N LYS A 103 -10.76 35.84 -4.58
CA LYS A 103 -9.42 35.29 -4.31
C LYS A 103 -9.19 34.94 -2.84
N LYS A 104 -10.24 34.65 -2.09
CA LYS A 104 -10.16 34.15 -0.72
C LYS A 104 -10.09 32.59 -0.73
N LEU A 105 -9.35 32.06 0.20
CA LEU A 105 -9.27 30.62 0.40
C LEU A 105 -10.58 30.06 0.94
N LYS A 106 -11.02 28.94 0.39
CA LYS A 106 -12.15 28.15 0.88
C LYS A 106 -11.90 26.66 0.76
N SER A 107 -12.47 25.88 1.66
CA SER A 107 -12.55 24.43 1.54
C SER A 107 -13.75 24.07 0.66
N VAL A 108 -13.53 23.11 -0.26
CA VAL A 108 -14.56 22.56 -1.15
C VAL A 108 -14.59 21.06 -0.95
N PRO A 109 -15.72 20.46 -0.54
CA PRO A 109 -15.81 19.01 -0.34
C PRO A 109 -15.75 18.26 -1.67
N TYR A 110 -15.27 17.00 -1.63
CA TYR A 110 -15.05 16.20 -2.84
C TYR A 110 -16.33 15.92 -3.63
N ASN A 111 -17.48 15.78 -2.97
CA ASN A 111 -18.76 15.59 -3.64
C ASN A 111 -19.20 16.81 -4.48
N GLU A 112 -18.69 18.01 -4.19
CA GLU A 112 -18.87 19.20 -5.02
C GLU A 112 -17.76 19.30 -6.09
N GLU A 113 -16.50 19.23 -5.70
CA GLU A 113 -15.35 19.37 -6.60
C GLU A 113 -15.35 18.32 -7.72
N TYR A 114 -15.66 17.07 -7.39
CA TYR A 114 -15.64 15.95 -8.33
C TYR A 114 -17.04 15.46 -8.71
N LYS A 115 -18.08 16.25 -8.47
CA LYS A 115 -19.49 15.89 -8.71
C LYS A 115 -19.74 15.23 -10.07
N GLN A 116 -19.18 15.80 -11.13
CA GLN A 116 -19.37 15.30 -12.50
C GLN A 116 -18.89 13.83 -12.69
N PHE A 117 -18.03 13.33 -11.81
CA PHE A 117 -17.50 11.95 -11.81
C PHE A 117 -18.17 11.10 -10.74
N LEU A 118 -18.47 11.67 -9.58
CA LEU A 118 -19.04 10.94 -8.45
C LEU A 118 -20.51 10.60 -8.65
N ASP A 119 -21.32 11.50 -9.25
CA ASP A 119 -22.72 11.21 -9.56
C ASP A 119 -22.88 9.98 -10.47
N PRO A 120 -22.18 9.87 -11.62
CA PRO A 120 -22.22 8.65 -12.45
C PRO A 120 -21.68 7.42 -11.71
N ALA A 121 -20.59 7.56 -10.92
CA ALA A 121 -20.02 6.46 -10.16
C ALA A 121 -21.03 5.93 -9.11
N ALA A 122 -21.71 6.81 -8.39
CA ALA A 122 -22.76 6.44 -7.45
C ALA A 122 -23.92 5.69 -8.14
N LYS A 123 -24.28 6.10 -9.36
CA LYS A 123 -25.29 5.39 -10.15
C LYS A 123 -24.82 3.96 -10.51
N CYS A 124 -23.59 3.80 -11.00
CA CYS A 124 -23.02 2.48 -11.32
C CYS A 124 -22.95 1.57 -10.09
N LEU A 125 -22.58 2.12 -8.91
CA LEU A 125 -22.56 1.32 -7.66
C LEU A 125 -23.96 0.82 -7.28
N ARG A 126 -25.00 1.64 -7.45
CA ARG A 126 -26.39 1.21 -7.21
C ARG A 126 -26.86 0.17 -8.22
N GLU A 127 -26.48 0.29 -9.49
CA GLU A 127 -26.74 -0.72 -10.51
C GLU A 127 -26.04 -2.05 -10.16
N ALA A 128 -24.78 -2.01 -9.73
CA ALA A 128 -24.05 -3.19 -9.24
C ALA A 128 -24.70 -3.81 -7.99
N ALA A 129 -25.17 -2.98 -7.06
CA ALA A 129 -25.90 -3.44 -5.86
C ALA A 129 -27.22 -4.16 -6.22
N ALA A 130 -27.88 -3.75 -7.29
CA ALA A 130 -29.10 -4.40 -7.77
C ALA A 130 -28.84 -5.75 -8.47
N LEU A 131 -27.62 -5.98 -8.95
CA LEU A 131 -27.23 -7.22 -9.65
C LEU A 131 -26.68 -8.29 -8.71
N THR A 132 -26.07 -7.91 -7.58
CA THR A 132 -25.52 -8.89 -6.64
C THR A 132 -26.59 -9.50 -5.75
N THR A 133 -26.45 -10.80 -5.49
CA THR A 133 -27.27 -11.54 -4.49
C THR A 133 -26.60 -11.63 -3.13
N ASN A 134 -25.35 -11.17 -3.01
CA ASN A 134 -24.62 -11.15 -1.75
C ASN A 134 -24.99 -9.89 -0.94
N GLU A 135 -25.62 -10.06 0.20
CA GLU A 135 -26.17 -8.96 1.00
C GLU A 135 -25.09 -8.05 1.58
N SER A 136 -23.91 -8.58 1.96
CA SER A 136 -22.83 -7.77 2.51
C SER A 136 -22.22 -6.85 1.43
N LEU A 137 -21.99 -7.39 0.23
CA LEU A 137 -21.51 -6.60 -0.91
C LEU A 137 -22.56 -5.57 -1.34
N LYS A 138 -23.83 -5.95 -1.41
CA LYS A 138 -24.93 -5.03 -1.72
C LYS A 138 -24.99 -3.85 -0.77
N SER A 139 -24.98 -4.13 0.53
CA SER A 139 -24.99 -3.11 1.58
C SER A 139 -23.84 -2.12 1.42
N PHE A 140 -22.62 -2.63 1.17
CA PHE A 140 -21.46 -1.77 0.92
C PHE A 140 -21.66 -0.89 -0.32
N LEU A 141 -22.05 -1.46 -1.46
CA LEU A 141 -22.22 -0.73 -2.71
C LEU A 141 -23.27 0.40 -2.60
N GLU A 142 -24.39 0.14 -1.92
CA GLU A 142 -25.43 1.14 -1.67
C GLU A 142 -24.93 2.27 -0.77
N LYS A 143 -24.25 1.95 0.34
CA LYS A 143 -23.70 2.95 1.25
C LYS A 143 -22.55 3.74 0.63
N ARG A 144 -21.68 3.10 -0.15
CA ARG A 144 -20.62 3.80 -0.88
C ARG A 144 -21.18 4.75 -1.94
N ALA A 145 -22.25 4.37 -2.62
CA ALA A 145 -22.95 5.26 -3.53
C ALA A 145 -23.54 6.48 -2.81
N ALA A 146 -24.07 6.31 -1.59
CA ALA A 146 -24.53 7.41 -0.76
C ALA A 146 -23.37 8.30 -0.29
N ALA A 147 -22.24 7.70 0.12
CA ALA A 147 -21.04 8.42 0.55
C ALA A 147 -20.45 9.33 -0.53
N PHE A 148 -20.46 8.91 -1.79
CA PHE A 148 -20.03 9.75 -2.91
C PHE A 148 -20.89 11.00 -3.09
N LEU A 149 -22.14 10.99 -2.65
CA LEU A 149 -23.05 12.12 -2.75
C LEU A 149 -23.05 13.00 -1.47
N SER A 150 -22.84 12.39 -0.31
CA SER A 150 -22.85 13.09 0.99
C SER A 150 -21.48 13.62 1.42
N ASN A 151 -20.39 13.06 0.88
CA ASN A 151 -19.02 13.25 1.35
C ASN A 151 -18.71 12.63 2.74
N ASP A 152 -19.60 11.82 3.29
CA ASP A 152 -19.40 11.07 4.53
C ASP A 152 -19.19 9.59 4.22
N TYR A 153 -18.00 9.10 4.50
CA TYR A 153 -17.57 7.73 4.15
C TYR A 153 -17.68 6.74 5.30
N TYR A 154 -17.96 7.19 6.53
CA TYR A 154 -17.93 6.36 7.74
C TYR A 154 -18.77 5.08 7.60
N ASP A 155 -20.07 5.20 7.34
CA ASP A 155 -20.97 4.04 7.23
C ASP A 155 -20.58 3.06 6.14
N SER A 156 -20.04 3.57 5.04
CA SER A 156 -19.58 2.73 3.94
C SER A 156 -18.27 2.02 4.27
N ASP A 157 -17.35 2.65 5.03
CA ASP A 157 -16.13 2.01 5.49
C ASP A 157 -16.41 0.92 6.53
N VAL A 158 -17.36 1.15 7.45
CA VAL A 158 -17.83 0.12 8.38
C VAL A 158 -18.38 -1.10 7.62
N THR A 159 -19.23 -0.90 6.60
CA THR A 159 -19.76 -2.01 5.81
C THR A 159 -18.73 -2.68 4.90
N TRP A 160 -17.71 -1.94 4.45
CA TRP A 160 -16.60 -2.54 3.71
C TRP A 160 -15.82 -3.55 4.55
N MET A 161 -15.65 -3.28 5.84
CA MET A 161 -15.02 -4.23 6.77
C MET A 161 -15.80 -5.55 6.86
N ASP A 162 -17.11 -5.49 6.73
CA ASP A 162 -18.03 -6.64 6.88
C ASP A 162 -18.29 -7.40 5.57
N ILE A 163 -17.67 -6.99 4.43
CA ILE A 163 -17.86 -7.72 3.16
C ILE A 163 -17.37 -9.16 3.32
N ASP A 164 -18.25 -10.10 3.08
CA ASP A 164 -17.95 -11.53 2.92
C ASP A 164 -18.58 -12.05 1.63
N ALA A 165 -17.87 -11.81 0.54
CA ALA A 165 -18.27 -12.15 -0.82
C ALA A 165 -17.07 -12.68 -1.60
N PRO A 166 -17.29 -13.48 -2.66
CA PRO A 166 -16.24 -13.88 -3.60
C PRO A 166 -15.61 -12.69 -4.34
N ILE A 167 -16.40 -11.64 -4.57
CA ILE A 167 -15.96 -10.36 -5.16
C ILE A 167 -15.83 -9.35 -4.04
N ASP A 168 -14.67 -8.68 -3.95
CA ASP A 168 -14.47 -7.52 -3.09
C ASP A 168 -14.29 -6.27 -3.95
N VAL A 169 -14.87 -5.16 -3.51
CA VAL A 169 -14.78 -3.87 -4.19
C VAL A 169 -14.26 -2.85 -3.19
N THR A 170 -13.09 -2.31 -3.45
CA THR A 170 -12.55 -1.15 -2.73
C THR A 170 -12.62 0.05 -3.66
N ILE A 171 -13.36 1.08 -3.32
CA ILE A 171 -13.52 2.26 -4.16
C ILE A 171 -13.77 3.51 -3.30
N GLY A 172 -12.93 4.52 -3.45
CA GLY A 172 -13.05 5.77 -2.69
C GLY A 172 -11.75 6.56 -2.64
N PRO A 173 -11.72 7.63 -1.82
CA PRO A 173 -10.51 8.39 -1.53
C PRO A 173 -9.80 7.79 -0.31
N TYR A 174 -8.58 7.27 -0.51
CA TYR A 174 -7.84 6.59 0.56
C TYR A 174 -6.39 7.07 0.70
N GLU A 175 -5.58 7.00 -0.35
CA GLU A 175 -4.15 7.24 -0.27
C GLU A 175 -3.81 8.74 -0.22
N THR A 176 -2.89 9.15 0.66
CA THR A 176 -2.56 10.57 0.88
C THR A 176 -1.21 11.00 0.33
N TYR A 177 -0.49 10.11 -0.38
CA TYR A 177 0.88 10.34 -0.85
C TYR A 177 1.04 11.48 -1.87
N GLU A 178 -0.02 11.85 -2.60
CA GLU A 178 0.01 12.97 -3.56
C GLU A 178 -0.11 14.34 -2.86
N ASP A 179 -0.53 14.39 -1.59
CA ASP A 179 -0.48 15.58 -0.75
C ASP A 179 0.84 15.66 0.02
N GLY A 180 1.88 16.15 -0.62
CA GLY A 180 3.18 16.35 0.01
C GLY A 180 3.25 17.52 1.00
N LEU A 181 2.13 18.21 1.27
CA LEU A 181 2.10 19.31 2.22
C LEU A 181 1.87 18.83 3.66
N PHE A 182 0.82 18.02 3.87
CA PHE A 182 0.41 17.53 5.19
C PHE A 182 -0.08 16.09 5.21
N ASN A 183 -0.23 15.46 4.06
CA ASN A 183 -0.93 14.17 3.90
C ASN A 183 -2.39 14.23 4.40
N TYR A 184 -3.06 15.39 4.26
CA TYR A 184 -4.47 15.54 4.65
C TYR A 184 -5.43 15.14 3.54
N LYS A 185 -5.01 15.14 2.27
CA LYS A 185 -5.91 14.99 1.13
C LYS A 185 -5.79 13.61 0.50
N ALA A 186 -6.91 12.90 0.46
CA ALA A 186 -6.95 11.54 -0.05
C ALA A 186 -7.18 11.50 -1.57
N SER A 187 -6.37 10.69 -2.25
CA SER A 187 -6.50 10.37 -3.66
C SER A 187 -7.56 9.30 -3.89
N PHE A 188 -8.29 9.41 -4.99
CA PHE A 188 -9.27 8.41 -5.40
C PHE A 188 -8.60 7.21 -6.07
N GLU A 189 -9.04 6.04 -5.63
CA GLU A 189 -8.66 4.76 -6.22
C GLU A 189 -9.84 3.78 -6.27
N ALA A 190 -9.69 2.71 -7.01
CA ALA A 190 -10.62 1.60 -7.00
C ALA A 190 -9.91 0.29 -7.33
N PHE A 191 -10.35 -0.77 -6.66
CA PHE A 191 -9.99 -2.15 -6.95
C PHE A 191 -11.25 -3.00 -7.03
N VAL A 192 -11.32 -3.87 -8.02
CA VAL A 192 -12.27 -4.98 -8.07
C VAL A 192 -11.46 -6.26 -8.02
N THR A 193 -11.72 -7.09 -7.04
CA THR A 193 -10.88 -8.26 -6.74
C THR A 193 -11.73 -9.51 -6.53
N LEU A 194 -11.11 -10.68 -6.74
CA LEU A 194 -11.67 -11.99 -6.46
C LEU A 194 -10.91 -12.63 -5.29
N LYS A 195 -11.65 -13.13 -4.30
CA LYS A 195 -11.08 -13.81 -3.14
C LYS A 195 -10.37 -15.09 -3.55
N ASP A 196 -9.12 -15.28 -3.17
CA ASP A 196 -8.42 -16.55 -3.27
C ASP A 196 -8.73 -17.41 -2.05
N GLU A 197 -9.62 -18.39 -2.22
CA GLU A 197 -10.06 -19.25 -1.12
C GLU A 197 -8.94 -20.16 -0.61
N ALA A 198 -8.02 -20.61 -1.48
CA ALA A 198 -6.93 -21.49 -1.11
C ALA A 198 -5.90 -20.76 -0.23
N GLU A 199 -5.50 -19.56 -0.63
CA GLU A 199 -4.60 -18.74 0.17
C GLU A 199 -5.27 -18.22 1.45
N SER A 200 -6.56 -17.92 1.40
CA SER A 200 -7.33 -17.54 2.60
C SER A 200 -7.39 -18.67 3.62
N ALA A 201 -7.55 -19.93 3.17
CA ALA A 201 -7.50 -21.11 4.04
C ALA A 201 -6.08 -21.36 4.60
N LYS A 202 -5.03 -21.14 3.80
CA LYS A 202 -3.62 -21.20 4.24
C LYS A 202 -3.36 -20.19 5.35
N LEU A 203 -3.78 -18.95 5.12
CA LEU A 203 -3.65 -17.86 6.09
C LEU A 203 -4.37 -18.15 7.42
N ALA A 204 -5.60 -18.68 7.35
CA ALA A 204 -6.36 -19.08 8.54
C ALA A 204 -5.65 -20.16 9.36
N ARG A 205 -4.94 -21.08 8.70
CA ARG A 205 -4.10 -22.08 9.39
C ARG A 205 -2.90 -21.43 10.07
N PHE A 206 -2.19 -20.53 9.41
CA PHE A 206 -1.07 -19.80 10.02
C PHE A 206 -1.52 -19.03 11.26
N SER A 207 -2.66 -18.36 11.19
CA SER A 207 -3.19 -17.55 12.29
C SER A 207 -3.46 -18.38 13.57
N GLN A 208 -3.71 -19.67 13.45
CA GLN A 208 -3.90 -20.56 14.61
C GLN A 208 -2.63 -20.77 15.43
N TYR A 209 -1.47 -20.57 14.83
CA TYR A 209 -0.16 -20.80 15.46
C TYR A 209 0.54 -19.53 15.93
N LEU A 210 -0.07 -18.34 15.73
CA LEU A 210 0.60 -17.07 16.04
C LEU A 210 1.02 -16.99 17.52
N GLN A 211 0.19 -17.42 18.46
CA GLN A 211 0.54 -17.42 19.89
C GLN A 211 1.68 -18.41 20.18
N GLU A 212 1.66 -19.59 19.56
CA GLU A 212 2.72 -20.57 19.72
C GLU A 212 4.05 -20.06 19.13
N ILE A 213 4.02 -19.38 17.99
CA ILE A 213 5.19 -18.72 17.41
C ILE A 213 5.72 -17.63 18.34
N GLU A 214 4.83 -16.74 18.87
CA GLU A 214 5.18 -15.69 19.82
C GLU A 214 5.88 -16.28 21.06
N ASP A 215 5.32 -17.33 21.63
CA ASP A 215 5.86 -17.99 22.84
C ASP A 215 7.26 -18.61 22.59
N ASN A 216 7.62 -18.87 21.33
CA ASN A 216 8.88 -19.50 20.92
C ASN A 216 9.82 -18.54 20.20
N LEU A 217 9.50 -17.24 20.08
CA LEU A 217 10.43 -16.27 19.48
C LEU A 217 11.78 -16.28 20.20
N PRO A 218 12.91 -16.18 19.45
CA PRO A 218 14.26 -16.20 20.00
C PRO A 218 14.63 -14.84 20.65
N GLU A 219 13.80 -14.40 21.57
CA GLU A 219 13.96 -13.14 22.31
C GLU A 219 13.83 -13.36 23.82
N ASP A 220 14.20 -12.34 24.61
CA ASP A 220 14.02 -12.41 26.08
C ASP A 220 12.51 -12.54 26.39
N PRO A 221 12.12 -13.59 27.14
CA PRO A 221 10.70 -13.86 27.46
C PRO A 221 9.92 -12.68 28.04
N LYS A 222 10.59 -11.74 28.69
CA LYS A 222 9.95 -10.52 29.23
C LYS A 222 9.35 -9.60 28.16
N TYR A 223 9.78 -9.74 26.91
CA TYR A 223 9.29 -8.93 25.79
C TYR A 223 8.19 -9.62 24.97
N ARG A 224 7.96 -10.91 25.21
CA ARG A 224 6.89 -11.65 24.54
C ARG A 224 5.51 -11.16 24.97
N THR A 225 4.59 -11.17 24.04
CA THR A 225 3.18 -10.78 24.30
C THR A 225 2.42 -11.96 24.89
N PRO A 226 2.02 -11.95 26.16
CA PRO A 226 1.42 -13.10 26.83
C PRO A 226 0.11 -13.57 26.19
N LYS A 227 -0.62 -12.65 25.54
CA LYS A 227 -1.84 -12.94 24.80
C LYS A 227 -1.96 -11.97 23.64
N LEU A 228 -1.86 -12.51 22.45
CA LEU A 228 -2.07 -11.75 21.22
C LEU A 228 -3.52 -11.29 21.11
N GLY A 229 -3.71 -10.06 20.62
CA GLY A 229 -5.01 -9.55 20.23
C GLY A 229 -5.52 -10.21 18.95
N SER A 230 -6.75 -9.89 18.57
CA SER A 230 -7.21 -10.20 17.20
C SER A 230 -6.38 -9.37 16.23
N GLY A 231 -5.56 -10.03 15.42
CA GLY A 231 -4.79 -9.37 14.36
C GLY A 231 -5.69 -8.73 13.30
N ALA A 232 -5.11 -7.87 12.46
CA ALA A 232 -5.80 -7.34 11.30
C ALA A 232 -6.30 -8.48 10.40
N ALA A 233 -7.53 -8.35 9.91
CA ALA A 233 -8.05 -9.31 8.93
C ALA A 233 -7.22 -9.19 7.65
N ILE A 234 -6.60 -10.29 7.21
CA ILE A 234 -5.87 -10.33 5.95
C ILE A 234 -6.74 -11.05 4.91
N ARG A 235 -6.89 -10.44 3.74
CA ARG A 235 -7.54 -11.05 2.58
C ARG A 235 -6.53 -11.21 1.45
N VAL A 236 -6.47 -12.41 0.90
CA VAL A 236 -5.71 -12.67 -0.32
C VAL A 236 -6.67 -12.70 -1.49
N VAL A 237 -6.36 -11.91 -2.50
CA VAL A 237 -7.25 -11.70 -3.65
C VAL A 237 -6.46 -11.64 -4.95
N ASP A 238 -7.15 -11.91 -6.06
CA ASP A 238 -6.68 -11.59 -7.40
C ASP A 238 -7.33 -10.30 -7.88
N GLU A 239 -6.53 -9.31 -8.27
CA GLU A 239 -7.00 -8.08 -8.88
C GLU A 239 -7.53 -8.35 -10.27
N VAL A 240 -8.77 -7.96 -10.53
CA VAL A 240 -9.42 -8.00 -11.85
C VAL A 240 -9.35 -6.64 -12.53
N PHE A 241 -9.43 -5.57 -11.73
CA PHE A 241 -9.42 -4.20 -12.21
C PHE A 241 -8.89 -3.26 -11.14
N ALA A 242 -8.06 -2.32 -11.55
CA ALA A 242 -7.61 -1.20 -10.74
C ALA A 242 -7.78 0.13 -11.48
N SER A 243 -7.96 1.22 -10.74
CA SER A 243 -8.17 2.57 -11.28
C SER A 243 -7.74 3.63 -10.27
N GLY A 244 -7.39 4.81 -10.75
CA GLY A 244 -6.94 5.91 -9.91
C GLY A 244 -5.54 5.68 -9.34
N ASP A 245 -5.33 6.01 -8.06
CA ASP A 245 -4.03 5.88 -7.40
C ASP A 245 -3.53 4.43 -7.38
N GLY A 246 -4.42 3.45 -7.25
CA GLY A 246 -4.09 2.02 -7.28
C GLY A 246 -3.50 1.53 -8.60
N ASN A 247 -3.72 2.25 -9.70
CA ASN A 247 -3.27 1.87 -11.06
C ASN A 247 -2.19 2.80 -11.62
N ARG A 248 -1.34 3.37 -10.77
CA ARG A 248 -0.23 4.23 -11.19
C ARG A 248 1.11 3.51 -11.15
N GLY A 249 2.09 4.03 -11.89
CA GLY A 249 3.52 3.72 -11.98
C GLY A 249 4.02 2.46 -11.30
N VAL A 250 4.27 2.54 -9.99
CA VAL A 250 4.57 1.35 -9.18
C VAL A 250 3.24 0.80 -8.68
N GLN A 251 2.80 -0.28 -9.30
CA GLN A 251 1.52 -0.93 -9.00
C GLN A 251 1.41 -1.30 -7.52
N THR A 252 0.30 -0.97 -6.89
CA THR A 252 -0.05 -1.40 -5.53
C THR A 252 0.00 -2.94 -5.43
N ALA A 253 0.61 -3.46 -4.39
CA ALA A 253 0.76 -4.90 -4.17
C ALA A 253 -0.06 -5.39 -2.98
N ALA A 254 -0.36 -4.48 -2.07
CA ALA A 254 -1.20 -4.67 -0.90
C ALA A 254 -1.65 -3.29 -0.37
N TYR A 255 -2.75 -3.25 0.35
CA TYR A 255 -3.22 -2.06 1.06
C TYR A 255 -3.88 -2.43 2.39
N ASN A 256 -3.86 -1.50 3.33
CA ASN A 256 -4.46 -1.69 4.66
C ASN A 256 -5.41 -0.52 4.95
N LEU A 257 -6.69 -0.82 5.03
CA LEU A 257 -7.77 0.16 5.17
C LEU A 257 -8.75 -0.28 6.27
N PRO A 258 -9.63 0.59 6.75
CA PRO A 258 -9.78 2.01 6.39
C PRO A 258 -8.76 2.91 7.11
N ASN A 259 -8.68 4.18 6.70
CA ASN A 259 -7.88 5.20 7.36
C ASN A 259 -8.68 6.00 8.43
N ASP A 260 -10.00 5.86 8.48
CA ASP A 260 -10.84 6.51 9.49
C ASP A 260 -10.62 5.85 10.87
N GLU A 261 -10.00 6.59 11.78
CA GLU A 261 -9.70 6.09 13.14
C GLU A 261 -10.94 5.64 13.92
N ARG A 262 -12.12 6.18 13.62
CA ARG A 262 -13.39 5.75 14.23
C ARG A 262 -13.73 4.33 13.81
N VAL A 263 -13.57 4.02 12.53
CA VAL A 263 -13.79 2.67 11.98
C VAL A 263 -12.70 1.72 12.47
N VAL A 264 -11.44 2.16 12.49
CA VAL A 264 -10.33 1.35 13.03
C VAL A 264 -10.59 0.98 14.49
N LYS A 265 -11.07 1.91 15.30
CA LYS A 265 -11.41 1.65 16.71
C LYS A 265 -12.58 0.68 16.87
N GLU A 266 -13.57 0.72 15.99
CA GLU A 266 -14.77 -0.11 16.04
C GLU A 266 -14.56 -1.51 15.45
N LYS A 267 -13.91 -1.58 14.28
CA LYS A 267 -13.82 -2.78 13.44
C LYS A 267 -12.38 -3.29 13.23
N GLY A 268 -11.36 -2.52 13.62
CA GLY A 268 -9.98 -2.79 13.24
C GLY A 268 -9.68 -2.39 11.79
N THR A 269 -8.68 -3.04 11.20
CA THR A 269 -8.27 -2.84 9.81
C THR A 269 -8.35 -4.14 9.01
N LYS A 270 -8.52 -4.01 7.71
CA LYS A 270 -8.45 -5.12 6.75
C LYS A 270 -7.28 -4.88 5.79
N ARG A 271 -6.36 -5.84 5.76
CA ARG A 271 -5.24 -5.86 4.82
C ARG A 271 -5.61 -6.71 3.61
N VAL A 272 -5.50 -6.16 2.43
CA VAL A 272 -5.78 -6.83 1.16
C VAL A 272 -4.48 -7.04 0.41
N MET A 273 -4.20 -8.29 0.02
CA MET A 273 -2.99 -8.69 -0.68
C MET A 273 -3.33 -9.11 -2.10
N LEU A 274 -2.77 -8.41 -3.08
CA LEU A 274 -3.03 -8.63 -4.51
C LEU A 274 -2.08 -9.71 -5.06
N LYS A 275 -2.47 -10.98 -4.98
CA LYS A 275 -1.62 -12.14 -5.29
C LYS A 275 -1.10 -12.13 -6.72
N ASN A 276 -1.99 -11.93 -7.70
CA ASN A 276 -1.59 -11.92 -9.11
C ASN A 276 -0.68 -10.74 -9.47
N VAL A 277 -0.81 -9.59 -8.78
CA VAL A 277 0.12 -8.47 -8.90
C VAL A 277 1.49 -8.84 -8.34
N GLN A 278 1.52 -9.52 -7.17
CA GLN A 278 2.76 -10.04 -6.61
C GLN A 278 3.41 -11.09 -7.54
N GLU A 279 2.61 -11.95 -8.17
CA GLU A 279 3.09 -12.92 -9.15
C GLU A 279 3.68 -12.24 -10.39
N ALA A 280 3.04 -11.19 -10.90
CA ALA A 280 3.58 -10.39 -11.98
C ALA A 280 4.91 -9.75 -11.59
N LYS A 281 5.04 -9.20 -10.37
CA LYS A 281 6.30 -8.63 -9.84
C LYS A 281 7.37 -9.70 -9.67
N PHE A 282 7.03 -10.89 -9.20
CA PHE A 282 7.95 -12.02 -9.14
C PHE A 282 8.49 -12.34 -10.53
N ASN A 283 7.62 -12.55 -11.51
CA ASN A 283 8.00 -12.94 -12.87
C ASN A 283 8.75 -11.85 -13.64
N LYS A 284 8.33 -10.58 -13.51
CA LYS A 284 8.86 -9.47 -14.31
C LYS A 284 10.02 -8.73 -13.67
N THR A 285 10.21 -8.88 -12.37
CA THR A 285 11.25 -8.15 -11.63
C THR A 285 12.20 -9.11 -10.91
N LEU A 286 11.70 -10.01 -10.06
CA LEU A 286 12.55 -10.87 -9.25
C LEU A 286 13.29 -11.90 -10.09
N ILE A 287 12.64 -12.58 -11.02
CA ILE A 287 13.28 -13.54 -11.93
C ILE A 287 14.40 -12.90 -12.77
N PRO A 288 14.24 -11.73 -13.42
CA PRO A 288 15.35 -11.05 -14.07
C PRO A 288 16.50 -10.68 -13.13
N ILE A 289 16.22 -10.19 -11.91
CA ILE A 289 17.24 -9.87 -10.91
C ILE A 289 18.03 -11.14 -10.53
N SER A 290 17.35 -12.23 -10.24
CA SER A 290 17.97 -13.47 -9.83
C SER A 290 18.97 -14.02 -10.86
N LYS A 291 18.71 -13.80 -12.15
CA LYS A 291 19.63 -14.21 -13.23
C LYS A 291 20.98 -13.48 -13.20
N VAL A 292 21.01 -12.31 -12.55
CA VAL A 292 22.22 -11.50 -12.40
C VAL A 292 22.93 -11.82 -11.09
N VAL A 293 22.17 -12.08 -10.02
CA VAL A 293 22.74 -12.17 -8.66
C VAL A 293 22.96 -13.60 -8.17
N LEU A 294 22.16 -14.58 -8.64
CA LEU A 294 22.27 -15.97 -8.19
C LEU A 294 23.02 -16.84 -9.18
N SER A 295 23.71 -17.87 -8.65
CA SER A 295 24.31 -18.90 -9.48
C SER A 295 23.24 -19.61 -10.34
N PRO A 296 23.58 -20.13 -11.55
CA PRO A 296 22.64 -20.90 -12.37
C PRO A 296 22.07 -22.14 -11.67
N ALA A 297 22.77 -22.66 -10.67
CA ALA A 297 22.31 -23.77 -9.86
C ALA A 297 21.17 -23.35 -8.92
N ASP A 298 21.33 -22.20 -8.24
CA ASP A 298 20.39 -21.70 -7.26
C ASP A 298 19.15 -21.06 -7.90
N GLN A 299 19.27 -20.54 -9.13
CA GLN A 299 18.11 -20.01 -9.89
C GLN A 299 16.98 -21.05 -10.04
N LYS A 300 17.28 -22.36 -9.97
CA LYS A 300 16.27 -23.43 -10.06
C LYS A 300 15.41 -23.56 -8.80
N ASP A 301 15.89 -23.02 -7.69
CA ASP A 301 15.22 -23.07 -6.40
C ASP A 301 14.39 -21.83 -6.11
N LEU A 302 14.20 -20.95 -7.11
CA LEU A 302 13.25 -19.84 -7.01
C LEU A 302 11.81 -20.34 -7.10
N SER A 303 10.97 -19.87 -6.20
CA SER A 303 9.58 -20.29 -6.12
C SER A 303 8.67 -19.10 -5.80
N PHE A 304 7.60 -18.93 -6.60
CA PHE A 304 6.56 -17.94 -6.28
C PHE A 304 5.83 -18.31 -4.98
N ASP A 305 5.59 -19.59 -4.72
CA ASP A 305 4.97 -20.02 -3.45
C ASP A 305 5.85 -19.64 -2.24
N ALA A 306 7.15 -19.83 -2.31
CA ALA A 306 8.09 -19.37 -1.28
C ALA A 306 8.08 -17.85 -1.12
N PHE A 307 8.12 -17.11 -2.23
CA PHE A 307 8.07 -15.66 -2.24
C PHE A 307 6.79 -15.14 -1.59
N PHE A 308 5.63 -15.63 -2.03
CA PHE A 308 4.34 -15.15 -1.56
C PHE A 308 4.05 -15.61 -0.12
N THR A 309 4.43 -16.84 0.24
CA THR A 309 4.29 -17.36 1.61
C THR A 309 5.14 -16.56 2.61
N HIS A 310 6.36 -16.14 2.22
CA HIS A 310 7.19 -15.27 3.05
C HIS A 310 6.51 -13.90 3.25
N ILE A 311 5.96 -13.29 2.18
CA ILE A 311 5.23 -12.01 2.30
C ILE A 311 4.00 -12.14 3.21
N LEU A 312 3.20 -13.20 3.05
CA LEU A 312 2.06 -13.46 3.93
C LEU A 312 2.47 -13.61 5.40
N SER A 313 3.55 -14.36 5.63
CA SER A 313 4.10 -14.54 6.98
C SER A 313 4.63 -13.23 7.54
N HIS A 314 5.36 -12.42 6.76
CA HIS A 314 5.84 -11.08 7.14
C HIS A 314 4.69 -10.20 7.65
N GLU A 315 3.59 -10.16 6.93
CA GLU A 315 2.42 -9.37 7.33
C GLU A 315 1.78 -9.83 8.64
N LEU A 316 1.80 -11.14 8.92
CA LEU A 316 1.36 -11.67 10.20
C LEU A 316 2.33 -11.33 11.33
N MET A 317 3.65 -11.36 11.05
CA MET A 317 4.70 -11.12 12.05
C MET A 317 4.78 -9.67 12.53
N HIS A 318 4.14 -8.71 11.85
CA HIS A 318 3.97 -7.37 12.41
C HIS A 318 3.18 -7.36 13.72
N GLY A 319 2.32 -8.35 13.93
CA GLY A 319 1.55 -8.51 15.17
C GLY A 319 2.32 -9.13 16.32
N LEU A 320 3.52 -9.69 16.08
CA LEU A 320 4.31 -10.45 17.03
C LEU A 320 5.54 -9.66 17.53
N GLY A 321 6.11 -10.13 18.63
CA GLY A 321 7.29 -9.52 19.26
C GLY A 321 6.96 -8.29 20.10
N PRO A 322 7.97 -7.58 20.61
CA PRO A 322 7.80 -6.53 21.60
C PRO A 322 7.10 -5.30 21.01
N GLN A 323 5.98 -4.93 21.60
CA GLN A 323 5.24 -3.70 21.26
C GLN A 323 5.20 -2.75 22.46
N ASN A 324 4.67 -3.20 23.59
CA ASN A 324 4.64 -2.47 24.85
C ASN A 324 5.79 -2.95 25.73
N ILE A 325 6.62 -2.03 26.18
CA ILE A 325 7.84 -2.34 26.95
C ILE A 325 7.96 -1.43 28.18
N VAL A 326 8.82 -1.84 29.09
CA VAL A 326 9.19 -1.03 30.25
C VAL A 326 10.65 -0.64 30.13
N VAL A 327 10.93 0.66 30.08
CA VAL A 327 12.28 1.22 30.05
C VAL A 327 12.47 2.09 31.30
N ASP A 328 13.45 1.76 32.11
CA ASP A 328 13.76 2.46 33.37
C ASP A 328 12.52 2.65 34.29
N GLY A 329 11.70 1.63 34.38
CA GLY A 329 10.45 1.63 35.16
C GLY A 329 9.27 2.39 34.54
N ARG A 330 9.42 2.95 33.35
CA ARG A 330 8.39 3.69 32.60
C ARG A 330 7.76 2.81 31.54
N ASN A 331 6.42 2.69 31.56
CA ASN A 331 5.68 2.05 30.47
C ASN A 331 5.79 2.89 29.19
N THR A 332 6.16 2.26 28.09
CA THR A 332 6.35 2.90 26.80
C THR A 332 6.11 1.88 25.67
N THR A 333 6.34 2.28 24.43
CA THR A 333 6.28 1.38 23.27
C THR A 333 7.62 1.36 22.55
N VAL A 334 7.91 0.26 21.88
CA VAL A 334 9.10 0.13 21.01
C VAL A 334 9.17 1.28 20.00
N ARG A 335 8.03 1.65 19.42
CA ARG A 335 7.92 2.76 18.46
C ARG A 335 8.39 4.09 19.05
N LEU A 336 7.97 4.41 20.28
CA LEU A 336 8.36 5.65 20.95
C LEU A 336 9.85 5.69 21.32
N GLU A 337 10.42 4.54 21.69
CA GLU A 337 11.83 4.46 22.06
C GLU A 337 12.76 4.46 20.84
N LEU A 338 12.40 3.79 19.76
CA LEU A 338 13.21 3.70 18.55
C LEU A 338 13.09 4.93 17.63
N LYS A 339 12.02 5.72 17.78
CA LYS A 339 11.80 6.98 17.03
C LYS A 339 11.94 6.80 15.51
N GLU A 340 12.83 7.55 14.87
CA GLU A 340 13.11 7.51 13.42
C GLU A 340 13.70 6.18 12.94
N THR A 341 14.22 5.37 13.83
CA THR A 341 14.74 4.03 13.47
C THR A 341 13.68 2.95 13.55
N TYR A 342 12.49 3.25 14.08
CA TYR A 342 11.43 2.26 14.29
C TYR A 342 11.03 1.55 13.00
N SER A 343 10.65 2.28 11.96
CA SER A 343 10.11 1.68 10.75
C SER A 343 11.07 0.67 10.08
N PRO A 344 12.35 1.00 9.83
CA PRO A 344 13.27 0.00 9.26
C PRO A 344 13.53 -1.20 10.18
N ILE A 345 13.52 -1.03 11.49
CA ILE A 345 13.72 -2.14 12.44
C ILE A 345 12.47 -3.02 12.48
N GLU A 346 11.27 -2.43 12.44
CA GLU A 346 10.01 -3.17 12.40
C GLU A 346 9.88 -4.01 11.12
N GLU A 347 10.25 -3.46 9.97
CA GLU A 347 10.29 -4.21 8.70
C GLU A 347 11.32 -5.36 8.76
N ALA A 348 12.50 -5.10 9.30
CA ALA A 348 13.51 -6.14 9.47
C ALA A 348 13.05 -7.23 10.46
N LYS A 349 12.38 -6.84 11.55
CA LYS A 349 11.79 -7.77 12.52
C LYS A 349 10.74 -8.66 11.83
N ALA A 350 9.82 -8.06 11.05
CA ALA A 350 8.78 -8.82 10.36
C ALA A 350 9.36 -9.82 9.35
N ASP A 351 10.35 -9.42 8.54
CA ASP A 351 11.03 -10.30 7.57
C ASP A 351 11.70 -11.50 8.25
N ILE A 352 12.54 -11.25 9.25
CA ILE A 352 13.32 -12.30 9.92
C ILE A 352 12.42 -13.20 10.76
N THR A 353 11.44 -12.62 11.45
CA THR A 353 10.46 -13.42 12.23
C THR A 353 9.62 -14.29 11.30
N ALA A 354 9.32 -13.83 10.07
CA ALA A 354 8.63 -14.62 9.06
C ALA A 354 9.46 -15.86 8.66
N LEU A 355 10.76 -15.70 8.43
CA LEU A 355 11.64 -16.84 8.15
C LEU A 355 11.68 -17.81 9.33
N PHE A 356 11.81 -17.31 10.55
CA PHE A 356 11.79 -18.11 11.77
C PHE A 356 10.46 -18.88 11.90
N ALA A 357 9.33 -18.20 11.74
CA ALA A 357 8.00 -18.78 11.83
C ALA A 357 7.78 -19.90 10.79
N LEU A 358 8.19 -19.68 9.55
CA LEU A 358 8.08 -20.67 8.49
C LEU A 358 8.96 -21.89 8.77
N GLN A 359 10.19 -21.68 9.24
CA GLN A 359 11.06 -22.79 9.64
C GLN A 359 10.48 -23.56 10.81
N TYR A 360 10.01 -22.86 11.85
CA TYR A 360 9.35 -23.48 13.00
C TYR A 360 8.16 -24.34 12.58
N LEU A 361 7.28 -23.84 11.72
CA LEU A 361 6.12 -24.57 11.22
C LEU A 361 6.50 -25.77 10.36
N MET A 362 7.58 -25.69 9.57
CA MET A 362 8.11 -26.82 8.80
C MET A 362 8.70 -27.91 9.72
N ASP A 363 9.43 -27.54 10.76
CA ASP A 363 10.04 -28.47 11.72
C ASP A 363 8.98 -29.23 12.53
N HIS A 364 7.82 -28.59 12.76
CA HIS A 364 6.67 -29.20 13.42
C HIS A 364 5.68 -29.87 12.45
N ASN A 365 6.02 -30.02 11.16
CA ASN A 365 5.19 -30.62 10.11
C ASN A 365 3.82 -29.93 9.88
N MET A 366 3.71 -28.65 10.20
CA MET A 366 2.51 -27.83 10.00
C MET A 366 2.50 -27.19 8.61
N VAL A 367 3.66 -27.02 8.00
CA VAL A 367 3.90 -26.55 6.63
C VAL A 367 4.76 -27.56 5.90
N ASP A 368 4.60 -27.66 4.58
CA ASP A 368 5.34 -28.61 3.74
C ASP A 368 6.84 -28.31 3.74
N LYS A 369 7.65 -29.26 4.15
CA LYS A 369 9.13 -29.15 4.19
C LYS A 369 9.78 -28.89 2.83
N ARG A 370 9.08 -29.12 1.73
CA ARG A 370 9.59 -28.78 0.39
C ARG A 370 9.81 -27.26 0.23
N LEU A 371 9.13 -26.44 1.01
CA LEU A 371 9.33 -24.99 1.04
C LEU A 371 10.75 -24.61 1.50
N GLU A 372 11.35 -25.36 2.42
CA GLU A 372 12.67 -25.08 3.00
C GLU A 372 13.75 -24.88 1.93
N ARG A 373 13.78 -25.76 0.92
CA ARG A 373 14.74 -25.69 -0.17
C ARG A 373 14.66 -24.39 -0.98
N THR A 374 13.45 -23.86 -1.16
CA THR A 374 13.18 -22.71 -2.03
C THR A 374 13.11 -21.39 -1.26
N LEU A 375 12.81 -21.45 0.05
CA LEU A 375 12.55 -20.28 0.89
C LEU A 375 13.76 -19.33 0.95
N TYR A 376 14.92 -19.84 1.36
CA TYR A 376 16.10 -19.01 1.60
C TYR A 376 16.72 -18.45 0.32
N THR A 377 16.73 -19.25 -0.76
CA THR A 377 17.20 -18.79 -2.08
C THR A 377 16.28 -17.70 -2.64
N THR A 378 14.98 -17.88 -2.51
CA THR A 378 13.98 -16.89 -2.94
C THR A 378 14.07 -15.61 -2.08
N TYR A 379 14.29 -15.74 -0.77
CA TYR A 379 14.50 -14.64 0.12
C TYR A 379 15.74 -13.80 -0.25
N LEU A 380 16.88 -14.45 -0.52
CA LEU A 380 18.10 -13.78 -0.98
C LEU A 380 17.84 -12.98 -2.27
N ALA A 381 17.17 -13.57 -3.26
CA ALA A 381 16.80 -12.88 -4.49
C ALA A 381 15.88 -11.68 -4.21
N SER A 382 14.94 -11.83 -3.24
CA SER A 382 14.02 -10.78 -2.82
C SER A 382 14.75 -9.60 -2.14
N ALA A 383 15.86 -9.85 -1.44
CA ALA A 383 16.69 -8.81 -0.86
C ALA A 383 17.21 -7.84 -1.94
N PHE A 384 17.69 -8.36 -3.07
CA PHE A 384 18.14 -7.54 -4.20
C PHE A 384 17.00 -6.78 -4.89
N ARG A 385 15.78 -7.34 -4.87
CA ARG A 385 14.60 -6.64 -5.36
C ARG A 385 14.24 -5.45 -4.49
N SER A 386 14.36 -5.57 -3.16
CA SER A 386 13.91 -4.56 -2.21
C SER A 386 14.96 -3.47 -1.98
N VAL A 387 16.26 -3.80 -1.92
CA VAL A 387 17.33 -2.83 -1.69
C VAL A 387 17.45 -1.77 -2.80
N ARG A 388 16.94 -2.05 -4.01
CA ARG A 388 16.92 -1.11 -5.13
C ARG A 388 16.13 0.17 -4.87
N PHE A 389 15.21 0.16 -3.90
CA PHE A 389 14.46 1.36 -3.50
C PHE A 389 15.29 2.34 -2.67
N GLY A 390 16.51 1.95 -2.31
CA GLY A 390 17.47 2.81 -1.62
C GLY A 390 17.29 2.86 -0.12
N LEU A 391 18.22 3.55 0.54
CA LEU A 391 18.28 3.65 1.99
C LEU A 391 17.41 4.76 2.58
N SER A 392 16.66 5.50 1.77
CA SER A 392 15.62 6.43 2.24
C SER A 392 14.35 5.70 2.65
N GLU A 393 14.05 4.58 2.00
CA GLU A 393 12.88 3.73 2.24
C GLU A 393 13.09 2.78 3.42
N ALA A 394 12.03 2.56 4.22
CA ALA A 394 12.09 1.66 5.38
C ALA A 394 12.46 0.23 5.00
N HIS A 395 11.82 -0.33 3.96
CA HIS A 395 12.12 -1.68 3.47
C HIS A 395 13.53 -1.77 2.87
N GLY A 396 14.01 -0.74 2.15
CA GLY A 396 15.37 -0.71 1.62
C GLY A 396 16.42 -0.72 2.74
N LYS A 397 16.21 0.05 3.82
CA LYS A 397 17.06 0.04 5.03
C LYS A 397 17.00 -1.29 5.75
N ALA A 398 15.80 -1.84 5.94
CA ALA A 398 15.58 -3.11 6.62
C ALA A 398 16.33 -4.24 5.91
N VAL A 399 16.19 -4.33 4.59
CA VAL A 399 16.84 -5.36 3.80
C VAL A 399 18.36 -5.17 3.76
N ALA A 400 18.88 -3.94 3.67
CA ALA A 400 20.31 -3.69 3.75
C ALA A 400 20.90 -4.12 5.10
N LEU A 401 20.21 -3.85 6.21
CA LEU A 401 20.59 -4.30 7.54
C LEU A 401 20.67 -5.83 7.61
N GLN A 402 19.60 -6.52 7.16
CA GLN A 402 19.51 -7.97 7.16
C GLN A 402 20.57 -8.61 6.28
N PHE A 403 20.74 -8.11 5.07
CA PHE A 403 21.69 -8.59 4.10
C PHE A 403 23.14 -8.51 4.63
N ASN A 404 23.54 -7.37 5.19
CA ASN A 404 24.86 -7.20 5.78
C ASN A 404 25.07 -8.15 6.95
N TYR A 405 24.11 -8.23 7.89
CA TYR A 405 24.22 -9.11 9.05
C TYR A 405 24.32 -10.58 8.65
N LEU A 406 23.47 -11.04 7.73
CA LEU A 406 23.48 -12.44 7.27
C LEU A 406 24.72 -12.78 6.45
N SER A 407 25.24 -11.85 5.65
CA SER A 407 26.51 -12.00 4.94
C SER A 407 27.68 -12.10 5.91
N ASP A 408 27.76 -11.25 6.93
CA ASP A 408 28.81 -11.29 7.97
C ASP A 408 28.77 -12.59 8.78
N LYS A 409 27.60 -13.22 8.90
CA LYS A 409 27.41 -14.52 9.54
C LYS A 409 27.62 -15.71 8.59
N GLY A 410 27.94 -15.45 7.33
CA GLY A 410 28.18 -16.49 6.33
C GLY A 410 26.93 -17.21 5.84
N ALA A 411 25.74 -16.60 6.03
CA ALA A 411 24.49 -17.15 5.50
C ALA A 411 24.41 -16.98 3.98
N PHE A 412 25.00 -15.90 3.44
CA PHE A 412 25.11 -15.65 2.00
C PHE A 412 26.59 -15.67 1.60
N ASN A 413 26.92 -16.51 0.61
CA ASN A 413 28.26 -16.68 0.10
C ASN A 413 28.39 -16.09 -1.30
N TYR A 414 29.22 -15.06 -1.43
CA TYR A 414 29.52 -14.45 -2.73
C TYR A 414 30.76 -15.09 -3.33
N ASP A 415 30.62 -15.61 -4.54
CA ASP A 415 31.74 -16.11 -5.34
C ASP A 415 32.27 -15.01 -6.26
N ALA A 416 33.41 -14.43 -5.90
CA ALA A 416 34.05 -13.37 -6.67
C ALA A 416 34.53 -13.82 -8.07
N ALA A 417 34.72 -15.12 -8.30
CA ALA A 417 35.15 -15.64 -9.59
C ALA A 417 33.99 -15.64 -10.61
N THR A 418 32.79 -15.91 -10.16
CA THR A 418 31.58 -15.94 -11.01
C THR A 418 30.75 -14.66 -10.90
N GLY A 419 30.92 -13.86 -9.85
CA GLY A 419 30.12 -12.69 -9.57
C GLY A 419 28.70 -13.01 -9.04
N HIS A 420 28.45 -14.21 -8.50
CA HIS A 420 27.15 -14.67 -8.04
C HIS A 420 27.16 -15.04 -6.54
N TYR A 421 25.98 -15.05 -5.96
CA TYR A 421 25.68 -15.67 -4.67
C TYR A 421 25.21 -17.09 -4.86
#